data_06bd777f9fdb64d43df7298f8dd32755
#
_entry.id   06bd777f9fdb64d43df7298f8dd32755
#
_cell.length_a   1.000
_cell.length_b   1.000
_cell.length_c   1.000
_cell.angle_alpha   90.00
_cell.angle_beta   90.00
_cell.angle_gamma   90.00
#
_symmetry.space_group_name_H-M   'P 1'
#
loop_
_entity.id
_entity.type
_entity.pdbx_description
1 polymer ?
#
loop_
_entity_poly.entity_id
_entity_poly.type
_entity_poly.pdbx_seq_one_letter_code
_entity_poly.pdbx_strand_id
1 'polypeptide(L)'
;MHPLAEYPRPAMRRDSCEILNGPWQYAITQTAEYPAAWQGSILVPYSPEAPASGVNRTLQPGQWLHYHRLFAPPAGEGGRVLLHFGAVDYACAVQVNGHLAGGHRGGYWPFTLDITDLLNGTGRNSLWVAVQDPTGHGTQARGKQTLKPGGMFYPAQSGIWQTVWLERVPDNYIQTLTVTPDYDARTVTVRVHTAKP
;
A
#
# COMPACT_ATOMS: atom_id res chain seq x y z
N MET A 1 -6.88 14.72 10.93
CA MET A 1 -6.48 13.52 11.69
C MET A 1 -5.88 12.53 10.69
N HIS A 2 -4.68 12.04 10.94
CA HIS A 2 -4.07 10.99 10.12
C HIS A 2 -4.38 9.64 10.77
N PRO A 3 -5.16 8.76 10.12
CA PRO A 3 -5.44 7.44 10.66
C PRO A 3 -4.16 6.59 10.67
N LEU A 4 -3.99 5.74 11.68
CA LEU A 4 -2.85 4.81 11.81
C LEU A 4 -1.50 5.53 11.61
N ALA A 5 -1.23 6.54 12.45
CA ALA A 5 -0.03 7.39 12.35
C ALA A 5 1.23 6.73 12.96
N GLU A 6 1.06 5.59 13.63
CA GLU A 6 2.14 4.81 14.21
C GLU A 6 2.99 4.13 13.13
N TYR A 7 4.25 3.83 13.47
CA TYR A 7 5.14 3.10 12.58
C TYR A 7 4.59 1.70 12.29
N PRO A 8 4.45 1.29 11.03
CA PRO A 8 3.61 0.14 10.67
C PRO A 8 4.26 -1.25 10.87
N ARG A 9 5.55 -1.33 11.19
CA ARG A 9 6.26 -2.61 11.37
C ARG A 9 6.66 -2.84 12.83
N PRO A 10 6.25 -3.95 13.46
CA PRO A 10 6.57 -4.20 14.87
C PRO A 10 8.01 -4.65 15.11
N ALA A 11 8.66 -5.28 14.11
CA ALA A 11 9.98 -5.91 14.28
C ALA A 11 11.17 -4.98 14.01
N MET A 12 10.95 -3.81 13.41
CA MET A 12 12.01 -2.81 13.19
C MET A 12 11.42 -1.43 13.01
N ARG A 13 12.23 -0.40 13.24
CA ARG A 13 11.84 1.00 13.12
C ARG A 13 12.90 1.79 12.37
N ARG A 14 12.46 2.80 11.60
CA ARG A 14 13.33 3.80 10.97
C ARG A 14 12.83 5.19 11.27
N ASP A 15 13.75 6.10 11.55
CA ASP A 15 13.42 7.50 11.87
C ASP A 15 13.03 8.30 10.62
N SER A 16 13.45 7.83 9.45
CA SER A 16 13.13 8.42 8.14
C SER A 16 11.75 8.05 7.60
N CYS A 17 10.82 7.59 8.44
CA CYS A 17 9.49 7.17 8.04
C CYS A 17 8.57 8.37 7.81
N GLU A 18 7.88 8.39 6.67
CA GLU A 18 6.83 9.35 6.31
C GLU A 18 5.53 8.59 6.00
N ILE A 19 4.51 8.75 6.84
CA ILE A 19 3.21 8.08 6.66
C ILE A 19 2.40 8.84 5.61
N LEU A 20 1.94 8.13 4.58
CA LEU A 20 1.10 8.66 3.51
C LEU A 20 -0.40 8.40 3.72
N ASN A 21 -0.83 7.91 4.88
CA ASN A 21 -2.25 7.79 5.21
C ASN A 21 -2.93 9.17 5.24
N GLY A 22 -4.24 9.19 5.06
CA GLY A 22 -5.01 10.43 5.05
C GLY A 22 -5.76 10.62 3.74
N PRO A 23 -6.14 11.85 3.37
CA PRO A 23 -6.94 12.11 2.17
C PRO A 23 -6.12 11.93 0.88
N TRP A 24 -6.67 11.13 -0.05
CA TRP A 24 -6.19 10.97 -1.42
C TRP A 24 -7.32 11.31 -2.38
N GLN A 25 -7.00 11.76 -3.59
CA GLN A 25 -8.01 11.82 -4.67
C GLN A 25 -8.34 10.40 -5.12
N TYR A 26 -9.60 10.15 -5.50
CA TYR A 26 -10.02 8.88 -6.07
C TYR A 26 -10.92 9.02 -7.27
N ALA A 27 -10.94 7.98 -8.10
CA ALA A 27 -11.94 7.77 -9.15
C ALA A 27 -12.19 6.27 -9.32
N ILE A 28 -13.45 5.90 -9.66
CA ILE A 28 -13.81 4.54 -10.07
C ILE A 28 -14.22 4.59 -11.55
N THR A 29 -13.51 3.84 -12.40
CA THR A 29 -13.67 3.85 -13.86
C THR A 29 -13.85 2.44 -14.42
N GLN A 30 -14.03 2.32 -15.74
CA GLN A 30 -14.09 1.04 -16.44
C GLN A 30 -12.76 0.63 -17.08
N THR A 31 -11.73 1.48 -17.00
CA THR A 31 -10.42 1.25 -17.62
C THR A 31 -9.29 1.44 -16.64
N ALA A 32 -8.13 0.84 -16.93
CA ALA A 32 -6.91 0.99 -16.14
C ALA A 32 -6.18 2.33 -16.39
N GLU A 33 -6.65 3.13 -17.33
CA GLU A 33 -6.02 4.38 -17.72
C GLU A 33 -6.15 5.45 -16.66
N TYR A 34 -5.23 6.41 -16.65
CA TYR A 34 -5.32 7.57 -15.76
C TYR A 34 -6.67 8.28 -15.94
N PRO A 35 -7.44 8.51 -14.87
CA PRO A 35 -8.79 9.04 -15.00
C PRO A 35 -8.78 10.47 -15.54
N ALA A 36 -9.71 10.79 -16.44
CA ALA A 36 -9.87 12.12 -16.99
C ALA A 36 -10.30 13.16 -15.92
N ALA A 37 -10.97 12.70 -14.86
CA ALA A 37 -11.37 13.51 -13.72
C ALA A 37 -11.43 12.69 -12.43
N TRP A 38 -11.09 13.34 -11.33
CA TRP A 38 -11.22 12.77 -9.98
C TRP A 38 -12.67 12.97 -9.46
N GLN A 39 -13.20 11.94 -8.80
CA GLN A 39 -14.57 11.93 -8.30
C GLN A 39 -14.71 12.50 -6.88
N GLY A 40 -13.58 12.67 -6.17
CA GLY A 40 -13.57 13.21 -4.82
C GLY A 40 -12.32 12.78 -4.04
N SER A 41 -12.50 12.70 -2.73
CA SER A 41 -11.46 12.30 -1.79
C SER A 41 -11.82 11.00 -1.10
N ILE A 42 -10.83 10.11 -0.92
CA ILE A 42 -10.91 8.89 -0.13
C ILE A 42 -9.92 8.96 1.02
N LEU A 43 -10.32 8.53 2.21
CA LEU A 43 -9.44 8.49 3.38
C LEU A 43 -8.69 7.15 3.43
N VAL A 44 -7.43 7.13 3.01
CA VAL A 44 -6.54 5.97 3.10
C VAL A 44 -6.10 5.78 4.57
N PRO A 45 -6.10 4.54 5.12
CA PRO A 45 -6.21 3.25 4.46
C PRO A 45 -7.60 2.58 4.58
N TYR A 46 -8.66 3.32 4.48
CA TYR A 46 -9.99 2.72 4.49
C TYR A 46 -10.43 2.33 3.07
N SER A 47 -10.95 1.11 2.93
CA SER A 47 -11.50 0.64 1.66
C SER A 47 -12.70 1.49 1.21
N PRO A 48 -12.98 1.63 -0.09
CA PRO A 48 -14.08 2.46 -0.58
C PRO A 48 -15.46 2.00 -0.07
N GLU A 49 -15.60 0.74 0.32
CA GLU A 49 -16.81 0.17 0.90
C GLU A 49 -17.06 0.64 2.34
N ALA A 50 -16.00 0.97 3.08
CA ALA A 50 -16.10 1.41 4.47
C ALA A 50 -16.63 2.85 4.56
N PRO A 51 -17.64 3.15 5.40
CA PRO A 51 -18.10 4.53 5.60
C PRO A 51 -16.99 5.50 6.02
N ALA A 52 -16.00 5.01 6.78
CA ALA A 52 -14.85 5.80 7.22
C ALA A 52 -13.97 6.30 6.08
N SER A 53 -14.03 5.67 4.89
CA SER A 53 -13.31 6.14 3.70
C SER A 53 -13.85 7.47 3.15
N GLY A 54 -15.12 7.79 3.45
CA GLY A 54 -15.86 8.90 2.85
C GLY A 54 -16.46 8.58 1.47
N VAL A 55 -16.23 7.38 0.91
CA VAL A 55 -16.73 6.95 -0.41
C VAL A 55 -18.01 6.14 -0.28
N ASN A 56 -18.01 5.17 0.64
CA ASN A 56 -19.15 4.29 0.93
C ASN A 56 -19.74 3.63 -0.33
N ARG A 57 -18.89 3.08 -1.19
CA ARG A 57 -19.26 2.49 -2.48
C ARG A 57 -18.51 1.19 -2.72
N THR A 58 -19.25 0.13 -3.02
CA THR A 58 -18.67 -1.18 -3.36
C THR A 58 -18.09 -1.17 -4.77
N LEU A 59 -16.80 -1.50 -4.88
CA LEU A 59 -16.14 -1.71 -6.16
C LEU A 59 -16.73 -2.95 -6.83
N GLN A 60 -17.10 -2.85 -8.11
CA GLN A 60 -17.65 -3.96 -8.87
C GLN A 60 -16.56 -4.65 -9.69
N PRO A 61 -16.67 -5.97 -9.92
CA PRO A 61 -15.76 -6.68 -10.83
C PRO A 61 -15.69 -6.00 -12.20
N GLY A 62 -14.47 -5.83 -12.71
CA GLY A 62 -14.21 -5.12 -13.96
C GLY A 62 -14.05 -3.61 -13.83
N GLN A 63 -14.37 -3.02 -12.67
CA GLN A 63 -14.05 -1.63 -12.39
C GLN A 63 -12.61 -1.49 -11.91
N TRP A 64 -12.10 -0.28 -12.08
CA TRP A 64 -10.80 0.16 -11.58
C TRP A 64 -10.97 1.26 -10.56
N LEU A 65 -10.33 1.12 -9.41
CA LEU A 65 -10.24 2.14 -8.37
C LEU A 65 -8.87 2.82 -8.49
N HIS A 66 -8.90 4.11 -8.76
CA HIS A 66 -7.72 4.94 -8.89
C HIS A 66 -7.54 5.80 -7.66
N TYR A 67 -6.28 5.92 -7.23
CA TYR A 67 -5.84 6.79 -6.16
C TYR A 67 -4.78 7.75 -6.68
N HIS A 68 -4.80 8.98 -6.19
CA HIS A 68 -3.75 9.95 -6.47
C HIS A 68 -3.41 10.78 -5.25
N ARG A 69 -2.11 10.99 -5.05
CA ARG A 69 -1.59 11.86 -3.99
C ARG A 69 -0.31 12.54 -4.43
N LEU A 70 -0.15 13.79 -4.03
CA LEU A 70 1.14 14.48 -4.07
C LEU A 70 1.89 14.23 -2.76
N PHE A 71 3.20 13.99 -2.86
CA PHE A 71 4.06 13.75 -1.71
C PHE A 71 5.44 14.39 -1.90
N ALA A 72 6.15 14.60 -0.80
CA ALA A 72 7.58 14.88 -0.79
C ALA A 72 8.32 13.63 -0.29
N PRO A 73 9.54 13.34 -0.78
CA PRO A 73 10.31 12.23 -0.22
C PRO A 73 10.75 12.58 1.21
N PRO A 74 11.01 11.57 2.07
CA PRO A 74 11.57 11.81 3.40
C PRO A 74 12.86 12.61 3.33
N ALA A 75 13.08 13.50 4.31
CA ALA A 75 14.27 14.35 4.39
C ALA A 75 15.57 13.54 4.41
N GLY A 76 16.65 14.12 3.91
CA GLY A 76 17.97 13.52 3.82
C GLY A 76 18.53 13.50 2.39
N GLU A 77 19.82 13.19 2.29
CA GLU A 77 20.53 13.07 1.02
C GLU A 77 21.02 11.64 0.79
N GLY A 78 21.17 11.27 -0.48
CA GLY A 78 21.67 9.95 -0.89
C GLY A 78 20.76 8.79 -0.50
N GLY A 79 21.29 7.57 -0.65
CA GLY A 79 20.59 6.33 -0.36
C GLY A 79 19.39 6.07 -1.28
N ARG A 80 18.47 5.23 -0.80
CA ARG A 80 17.28 4.81 -1.55
C ARG A 80 16.01 5.33 -0.87
N VAL A 81 14.98 5.63 -1.67
CA VAL A 81 13.63 5.95 -1.19
C VAL A 81 12.71 4.79 -1.52
N LEU A 82 12.17 4.19 -0.48
CA LEU A 82 11.29 3.03 -0.57
C LEU A 82 9.85 3.44 -0.31
N LEU A 83 8.95 3.04 -1.20
CA LEU A 83 7.50 3.18 -1.06
C LEU A 83 6.93 1.83 -0.63
N HIS A 84 6.22 1.82 0.48
CA HIS A 84 5.67 0.61 1.08
C HIS A 84 4.14 0.68 1.11
N PHE A 85 3.52 -0.46 0.86
CA PHE A 85 2.10 -0.70 1.07
C PHE A 85 1.94 -1.87 2.03
N GLY A 86 1.18 -1.71 3.10
CA GLY A 86 0.86 -2.79 4.02
C GLY A 86 -0.01 -3.85 3.38
N ALA A 87 -0.99 -3.45 2.59
CA ALA A 87 -1.76 -4.32 1.70
C ALA A 87 -2.62 -3.51 0.73
N VAL A 88 -2.85 -4.07 -0.47
CA VAL A 88 -3.79 -3.57 -1.47
C VAL A 88 -4.58 -4.74 -2.03
N ASP A 89 -5.89 -4.73 -1.90
CA ASP A 89 -6.76 -5.77 -2.44
C ASP A 89 -7.32 -5.34 -3.80
N TYR A 90 -7.12 -6.04 -4.88
CA TYR A 90 -6.39 -7.31 -5.03
C TYR A 90 -5.12 -7.14 -5.88
N ALA A 91 -5.22 -6.54 -7.06
CA ALA A 91 -4.11 -6.32 -7.98
C ALA A 91 -3.94 -4.82 -8.23
N CYS A 92 -2.71 -4.34 -8.20
CA CYS A 92 -2.45 -2.93 -8.45
C CYS A 92 -1.24 -2.68 -9.35
N ALA A 93 -1.28 -1.53 -10.02
CA ALA A 93 -0.14 -0.89 -10.66
C ALA A 93 0.13 0.45 -9.96
N VAL A 94 1.40 0.76 -9.74
CA VAL A 94 1.86 1.97 -9.06
C VAL A 94 2.75 2.77 -9.98
N GLN A 95 2.45 4.06 -10.14
CA GLN A 95 3.28 4.99 -10.90
C GLN A 95 3.71 6.17 -10.03
N VAL A 96 4.93 6.61 -10.26
CA VAL A 96 5.50 7.83 -9.67
C VAL A 96 5.91 8.75 -10.82
N ASN A 97 5.43 9.99 -10.81
CA ASN A 97 5.71 11.01 -11.84
C ASN A 97 5.43 10.52 -13.28
N GLY A 98 4.39 9.68 -13.47
CA GLY A 98 4.02 9.12 -14.77
C GLY A 98 4.84 7.89 -15.19
N HIS A 99 5.81 7.46 -14.39
CA HIS A 99 6.63 6.28 -14.66
C HIS A 99 6.20 5.10 -13.81
N LEU A 100 6.14 3.91 -14.39
CA LEU A 100 5.78 2.68 -13.68
C LEU A 100 6.84 2.35 -12.63
N ALA A 101 6.46 2.37 -11.36
CA ALA A 101 7.30 1.95 -10.25
C ALA A 101 7.22 0.43 -10.02
N GLY A 102 6.08 -0.18 -10.31
CA GLY A 102 5.83 -1.61 -10.16
C GLY A 102 4.36 -1.94 -9.99
N GLY A 103 4.10 -3.17 -9.58
CA GLY A 103 2.76 -3.66 -9.29
C GLY A 103 2.78 -4.80 -8.29
N HIS A 104 1.61 -5.15 -7.78
CA HIS A 104 1.44 -6.25 -6.83
C HIS A 104 0.14 -6.98 -7.09
N ARG A 105 0.09 -8.26 -6.72
CA ARG A 105 -1.11 -9.09 -6.77
C ARG A 105 -1.19 -9.92 -5.50
N GLY A 106 -2.30 -9.78 -4.77
CA GLY A 106 -2.55 -10.45 -3.50
C GLY A 106 -3.00 -9.47 -2.42
N GLY A 107 -4.22 -9.63 -1.90
CA GLY A 107 -4.87 -8.65 -1.03
C GLY A 107 -4.34 -8.56 0.41
N TYR A 108 -3.45 -9.47 0.84
CA TYR A 108 -3.08 -9.62 2.26
C TYR A 108 -1.59 -9.44 2.55
N TRP A 109 -0.75 -9.26 1.54
CA TRP A 109 0.68 -9.19 1.69
C TRP A 109 1.23 -7.78 1.49
N PRO A 110 2.15 -7.34 2.35
CA PRO A 110 2.85 -6.09 2.12
C PRO A 110 3.81 -6.21 0.94
N PHE A 111 4.05 -5.09 0.28
CA PHE A 111 5.06 -4.99 -0.76
C PHE A 111 5.78 -3.65 -0.71
N THR A 112 6.97 -3.62 -1.29
CA THR A 112 7.87 -2.46 -1.30
C THR A 112 8.35 -2.20 -2.71
N LEU A 113 8.35 -0.94 -3.11
CA LEU A 113 8.87 -0.46 -4.38
C LEU A 113 10.00 0.54 -4.12
N ASP A 114 11.12 0.36 -4.77
CA ASP A 114 12.18 1.36 -4.80
C ASP A 114 11.83 2.42 -5.83
N ILE A 115 11.59 3.63 -5.39
CA ILE A 115 11.17 4.75 -6.23
C ILE A 115 12.26 5.81 -6.42
N THR A 116 13.47 5.55 -5.97
CA THR A 116 14.58 6.50 -5.92
C THR A 116 14.78 7.20 -7.25
N ASP A 117 14.89 6.42 -8.32
CA ASP A 117 15.22 6.91 -9.65
C ASP A 117 14.00 7.55 -10.39
N LEU A 118 12.83 7.51 -9.76
CA LEU A 118 11.58 8.09 -10.29
C LEU A 118 11.23 9.45 -9.66
N LEU A 119 12.01 9.90 -8.68
CA LEU A 119 11.72 11.14 -7.95
C LEU A 119 12.19 12.40 -8.70
N ASN A 120 11.41 13.46 -8.63
CA ASN A 120 11.76 14.80 -9.09
C ASN A 120 12.56 15.54 -8.00
N GLY A 121 13.76 15.03 -7.65
CA GLY A 121 14.57 15.59 -6.59
C GLY A 121 13.86 15.69 -5.24
N THR A 122 13.99 16.81 -4.55
CA THR A 122 13.36 17.09 -3.24
C THR A 122 11.96 17.69 -3.35
N GLY A 123 11.49 17.95 -4.57
CA GLY A 123 10.22 18.60 -4.83
C GLY A 123 9.01 17.69 -4.65
N ARG A 124 7.85 18.22 -5.04
CA ARG A 124 6.59 17.45 -5.05
C ARG A 124 6.63 16.37 -6.12
N ASN A 125 6.25 15.18 -5.74
CA ASN A 125 6.12 14.03 -6.60
C ASN A 125 4.64 13.60 -6.66
N SER A 126 4.24 13.04 -7.79
CA SER A 126 2.90 12.51 -8.04
C SER A 126 2.93 11.00 -7.87
N LEU A 127 2.06 10.46 -7.02
CA LEU A 127 1.83 9.03 -6.83
C LEU A 127 0.45 8.69 -7.35
N TRP A 128 0.38 7.75 -8.29
CA TRP A 128 -0.86 7.19 -8.80
C TRP A 128 -0.88 5.68 -8.61
N VAL A 129 -2.00 5.15 -8.10
CA VAL A 129 -2.23 3.72 -7.92
C VAL A 129 -3.54 3.36 -8.59
N ALA A 130 -3.49 2.39 -9.52
CA ALA A 130 -4.67 1.81 -10.15
C ALA A 130 -4.88 0.40 -9.59
N VAL A 131 -6.08 0.13 -9.08
CA VAL A 131 -6.41 -1.12 -8.41
C VAL A 131 -7.59 -1.80 -9.09
N GLN A 132 -7.52 -3.10 -9.25
CA GLN A 132 -8.62 -3.96 -9.68
C GLN A 132 -8.83 -5.07 -8.65
N ASP A 133 -10.08 -5.29 -8.28
CA ASP A 133 -10.47 -6.38 -7.38
C ASP A 133 -11.64 -7.16 -7.96
N PRO A 134 -11.46 -8.45 -8.28
CA PRO A 134 -12.56 -9.31 -8.73
C PRO A 134 -13.48 -9.76 -7.59
N THR A 135 -13.19 -9.44 -6.33
CA THR A 135 -13.94 -9.75 -5.10
C THR A 135 -14.41 -11.21 -5.05
N GLY A 136 -15.68 -11.46 -5.31
CA GLY A 136 -16.32 -12.79 -5.23
C GLY A 136 -16.07 -13.69 -6.45
N HIS A 137 -15.35 -13.23 -7.48
CA HIS A 137 -15.09 -13.97 -8.71
C HIS A 137 -13.64 -14.48 -8.75
N GLY A 138 -13.47 -15.70 -9.27
CA GLY A 138 -12.15 -16.33 -9.39
C GLY A 138 -11.74 -17.14 -8.16
N THR A 139 -10.45 -17.50 -8.11
CA THR A 139 -9.87 -18.45 -7.13
C THR A 139 -8.88 -17.78 -6.17
N GLN A 140 -8.75 -16.46 -6.21
CA GLN A 140 -7.85 -15.70 -5.32
C GLN A 140 -8.29 -15.82 -3.86
N ALA A 141 -7.33 -15.69 -2.94
CA ALA A 141 -7.63 -15.59 -1.52
C ALA A 141 -8.40 -14.28 -1.25
N ARG A 142 -9.59 -14.39 -0.67
CA ARG A 142 -10.49 -13.27 -0.36
C ARG A 142 -11.17 -13.37 1.00
N GLY A 143 -10.86 -14.43 1.77
CA GLY A 143 -11.54 -14.69 3.03
C GLY A 143 -13.05 -14.94 2.82
N LYS A 144 -13.86 -14.30 3.65
CA LYS A 144 -15.33 -14.38 3.60
C LYS A 144 -15.97 -13.19 2.88
N GLN A 145 -15.21 -12.45 2.10
CA GLN A 145 -15.72 -11.30 1.34
C GLN A 145 -16.69 -11.71 0.24
N THR A 146 -17.75 -10.93 0.08
CA THR A 146 -18.74 -11.14 -0.99
C THR A 146 -19.43 -9.82 -1.36
N LEU A 147 -19.91 -9.74 -2.62
CA LEU A 147 -20.73 -8.61 -3.10
C LEU A 147 -22.18 -8.66 -2.56
N LYS A 148 -22.60 -9.80 -2.02
CA LYS A 148 -23.92 -10.00 -1.39
C LYS A 148 -23.74 -10.51 0.03
N PRO A 149 -23.36 -9.62 0.97
CA PRO A 149 -23.10 -10.04 2.34
C PRO A 149 -24.37 -10.55 3.03
N GLY A 150 -24.17 -11.49 3.96
CA GLY A 150 -25.26 -12.09 4.72
C GLY A 150 -24.82 -13.39 5.40
N GLY A 151 -25.46 -13.76 6.51
CA GLY A 151 -25.05 -14.90 7.31
C GLY A 151 -23.61 -14.74 7.80
N MET A 152 -22.74 -15.69 7.42
CA MET A 152 -21.32 -15.68 7.81
C MET A 152 -20.41 -14.88 6.87
N PHE A 153 -20.94 -14.31 5.79
CA PHE A 153 -20.14 -13.56 4.81
C PHE A 153 -20.13 -12.07 5.09
N TYR A 154 -18.99 -11.44 4.84
CA TYR A 154 -18.73 -10.02 5.09
C TYR A 154 -18.80 -9.20 3.79
N PRO A 155 -19.04 -7.89 3.88
CA PRO A 155 -18.92 -7.00 2.73
C PRO A 155 -17.57 -7.12 2.04
N ALA A 156 -17.55 -6.87 0.74
CA ALA A 156 -16.31 -6.71 -0.02
C ALA A 156 -15.46 -5.58 0.55
N GLN A 157 -14.15 -5.72 0.41
CA GLN A 157 -13.18 -4.68 0.72
C GLN A 157 -12.14 -4.65 -0.39
N SER A 158 -11.95 -3.50 -0.99
CA SER A 158 -11.07 -3.35 -2.15
C SER A 158 -10.07 -2.22 -1.93
N GLY A 159 -9.02 -2.20 -2.73
CA GLY A 159 -8.08 -1.11 -2.74
C GLY A 159 -7.08 -1.12 -1.60
N ILE A 160 -6.56 0.06 -1.27
CA ILE A 160 -5.57 0.26 -0.20
C ILE A 160 -6.30 0.17 1.14
N TRP A 161 -6.03 -0.89 1.93
CA TRP A 161 -6.67 -1.10 3.23
C TRP A 161 -5.71 -1.21 4.41
N GLN A 162 -4.40 -1.07 4.14
CA GLN A 162 -3.34 -0.98 5.13
C GLN A 162 -2.48 0.26 4.88
N THR A 163 -1.70 0.66 5.89
CA THR A 163 -0.84 1.85 5.84
C THR A 163 0.04 1.90 4.60
N VAL A 164 0.16 3.09 4.04
CA VAL A 164 1.13 3.45 2.98
C VAL A 164 2.16 4.38 3.59
N TRP A 165 3.46 4.12 3.34
CA TRP A 165 4.53 4.94 3.89
C TRP A 165 5.77 4.96 3.02
N LEU A 166 6.62 5.96 3.25
CA LEU A 166 7.93 6.11 2.65
C LEU A 166 9.02 5.91 3.70
N GLU A 167 10.16 5.41 3.26
CA GLU A 167 11.40 5.39 4.05
C GLU A 167 12.57 5.79 3.19
N ARG A 168 13.48 6.60 3.75
CA ARG A 168 14.81 6.78 3.17
C ARG A 168 15.79 5.85 3.89
N VAL A 169 16.53 5.07 3.12
CA VAL A 169 17.47 4.06 3.62
C VAL A 169 18.83 4.20 2.96
N PRO A 170 19.93 3.80 3.59
CA PRO A 170 21.23 3.71 2.91
C PRO A 170 21.19 2.68 1.78
N ASP A 171 22.20 2.67 0.91
CA ASP A 171 22.26 1.70 -0.21
C ASP A 171 22.29 0.25 0.23
N ASN A 172 22.85 -0.03 1.40
CA ASN A 172 22.71 -1.31 2.06
C ASN A 172 21.94 -1.14 3.36
N TYR A 173 20.77 -1.74 3.45
CA TYR A 173 19.85 -1.62 4.56
C TYR A 173 19.29 -2.98 4.96
N ILE A 174 18.84 -3.08 6.20
CA ILE A 174 18.13 -4.27 6.68
C ILE A 174 16.75 -4.30 6.03
N GLN A 175 16.49 -5.30 5.20
CA GLN A 175 15.19 -5.51 4.56
C GLN A 175 14.19 -6.14 5.52
N THR A 176 14.61 -7.19 6.24
CA THR A 176 13.77 -7.91 7.18
C THR A 176 14.60 -8.66 8.22
N LEU A 177 13.95 -9.03 9.30
CA LEU A 177 14.50 -9.86 10.37
C LEU A 177 13.69 -11.15 10.46
N THR A 178 14.38 -12.29 10.58
CA THR A 178 13.74 -13.55 10.98
C THR A 178 14.16 -13.85 12.40
N VAL A 179 13.21 -13.92 13.30
CA VAL A 179 13.43 -14.22 14.72
C VAL A 179 12.90 -15.62 15.00
N THR A 180 13.78 -16.53 15.39
CA THR A 180 13.44 -17.92 15.68
C THR A 180 13.79 -18.23 17.14
N PRO A 181 12.79 -18.32 18.04
CA PRO A 181 13.02 -18.75 19.41
C PRO A 181 13.20 -20.26 19.49
N ASP A 182 14.10 -20.70 20.37
CA ASP A 182 14.27 -22.09 20.80
C ASP A 182 13.97 -22.16 22.30
N TYR A 183 12.82 -22.72 22.63
CA TYR A 183 12.34 -22.79 24.02
C TYR A 183 13.21 -23.72 24.88
N ASP A 184 13.59 -24.86 24.34
CA ASP A 184 14.34 -25.89 25.09
C ASP A 184 15.78 -25.44 25.35
N ALA A 185 16.42 -24.86 24.34
CA ALA A 185 17.75 -24.28 24.47
C ALA A 185 17.78 -22.91 25.15
N ARG A 186 16.63 -22.28 25.39
CA ARG A 186 16.48 -20.91 25.93
C ARG A 186 17.28 -19.86 25.14
N THR A 187 17.28 -20.00 23.83
CA THR A 187 17.99 -19.12 22.90
C THR A 187 17.05 -18.50 21.89
N VAL A 188 17.50 -17.41 21.27
CA VAL A 188 16.84 -16.78 20.13
C VAL A 188 17.87 -16.58 19.02
N THR A 189 17.59 -17.14 17.86
CA THR A 189 18.37 -16.87 16.66
C THR A 189 17.73 -15.71 15.88
N VAL A 190 18.50 -14.65 15.61
CA VAL A 190 18.08 -13.54 14.78
C VAL A 190 18.87 -13.57 13.48
N ARG A 191 18.16 -13.78 12.37
CA ARG A 191 18.75 -13.67 11.02
C ARG A 191 18.41 -12.32 10.44
N VAL A 192 19.42 -11.56 10.06
CA VAL A 192 19.31 -10.27 9.43
C VAL A 192 19.42 -10.44 7.91
N HIS A 193 18.41 -9.94 7.17
CA HIS A 193 18.43 -9.94 5.71
C HIS A 193 18.69 -8.50 5.25
N THR A 194 19.76 -8.32 4.48
CA THR A 194 20.20 -7.02 3.96
C THR A 194 19.95 -6.89 2.46
N ALA A 195 19.90 -5.68 1.95
CA ALA A 195 19.69 -5.40 0.53
C ALA A 195 20.88 -5.83 -0.35
N LYS A 196 22.07 -5.81 0.23
CA LYS A 196 23.32 -6.30 -0.40
C LYS A 196 23.93 -7.34 0.53
N PRO A 197 24.62 -8.34 -0.03
CA PRO A 197 25.32 -9.35 0.77
C PRO A 197 26.45 -8.76 1.60
#